data_cb494c71b5b3d31c14560c7ef1108e0a
#
_entry.id   cb494c71b5b3d31c14560c7ef1108e0a
#
_cell.length_a   1.000
_cell.length_b   1.000
_cell.length_c   1.000
_cell.angle_alpha   90.00
_cell.angle_beta   90.00
_cell.angle_gamma   90.00
#
_symmetry.space_group_name_H-M   'P 1'
#
loop_
_entity.id
_entity.type
_entity.pdbx_description
1 polymer ?
#
loop_
_entity_poly.entity_id
_entity_poly.type
_entity_poly.pdbx_seq_one_letter_code
_entity_poly.pdbx_strand_id
1 'polypeptide(L)'
;MIEFKDVGKTYADGTKAVQHVNFTVEQGEIFCLIGPSGCGKTTTMKMVNRLIDHSEGQIWIDGEPIMSINEHELRRRIGYVLQQIALFPHMTIEENVSVVPELLKWDKEKVTRRVDELFRLTGLNTSLKKKYPSELSGGQQQRVGVMRALAAEQDVILMDEPFSALDPISREQLQNDLLHLNEELGKTILFVTHDMNEALKLGSRICLMNAGEIAFIGTKEEVLASNDPFVQEFMRQVRGNVE
;
A
#
# COMPACT_ATOMS: atom_id res chain seq x y z
N MET A 1 -1.10 -11.19 -8.77
CA MET A 1 -0.49 -10.30 -9.80
C MET A 1 -1.46 -9.19 -10.19
N ILE A 2 -0.98 -7.93 -10.31
CA ILE A 2 -1.81 -6.79 -10.76
C ILE A 2 -1.28 -6.36 -12.13
N GLU A 3 -2.15 -6.12 -13.10
CA GLU A 3 -1.74 -5.68 -14.44
C GLU A 3 -2.53 -4.45 -14.88
N PHE A 4 -1.83 -3.43 -15.38
CA PHE A 4 -2.37 -2.23 -16.00
C PHE A 4 -2.09 -2.24 -17.49
N LYS A 5 -3.13 -2.10 -18.30
CA LYS A 5 -3.05 -2.04 -19.77
C LYS A 5 -3.68 -0.76 -20.28
N ASP A 6 -2.84 0.17 -20.71
CA ASP A 6 -3.20 1.48 -21.28
C ASP A 6 -4.23 2.24 -20.43
N VAL A 7 -3.99 2.26 -19.12
CA VAL A 7 -4.96 2.79 -18.15
C VAL A 7 -4.89 4.30 -18.08
N GLY A 8 -6.06 4.93 -18.20
CA GLY A 8 -6.24 6.36 -18.04
C GLY A 8 -7.37 6.73 -17.10
N LYS A 9 -7.24 7.91 -16.47
CA LYS A 9 -8.27 8.53 -15.66
C LYS A 9 -8.44 9.99 -16.00
N THR A 10 -9.60 10.34 -16.52
CA THR A 10 -10.06 11.71 -16.72
C THR A 10 -11.23 11.98 -15.77
N TYR A 11 -11.15 13.04 -14.97
CA TYR A 11 -12.23 13.46 -14.11
C TYR A 11 -13.29 14.28 -14.86
N ALA A 12 -14.46 14.51 -14.25
CA ALA A 12 -15.58 15.22 -14.87
C ALA A 12 -15.27 16.68 -15.25
N ASP A 13 -14.29 17.30 -14.61
CA ASP A 13 -13.79 18.64 -14.90
C ASP A 13 -12.78 18.67 -16.06
N GLY A 14 -12.51 17.52 -16.69
CA GLY A 14 -11.53 17.36 -17.78
C GLY A 14 -10.09 17.14 -17.33
N THR A 15 -9.82 17.10 -16.02
CA THR A 15 -8.47 16.84 -15.49
C THR A 15 -8.03 15.41 -15.81
N LYS A 16 -6.95 15.26 -16.59
CA LYS A 16 -6.31 13.98 -16.88
C LYS A 16 -5.32 13.63 -15.76
N ALA A 17 -5.77 12.85 -14.80
CA ALA A 17 -4.97 12.49 -13.64
C ALA A 17 -4.01 11.32 -13.88
N VAL A 18 -4.37 10.42 -14.82
CA VAL A 18 -3.55 9.26 -15.22
C VAL A 18 -3.73 9.07 -16.71
N GLN A 19 -2.63 8.80 -17.44
CA GLN A 19 -2.62 8.68 -18.91
C GLN A 19 -1.70 7.52 -19.32
N HIS A 20 -2.21 6.63 -20.15
CA HIS A 20 -1.46 5.55 -20.81
C HIS A 20 -0.57 4.71 -19.87
N VAL A 21 -1.02 4.47 -18.62
CA VAL A 21 -0.24 3.75 -17.63
C VAL A 21 -0.24 2.25 -17.93
N ASN A 22 0.97 1.69 -18.06
CA ASN A 22 1.21 0.27 -18.33
C ASN A 22 2.27 -0.28 -17.37
N PHE A 23 1.91 -1.21 -16.50
CA PHE A 23 2.84 -1.97 -15.67
C PHE A 23 2.21 -3.24 -15.13
N THR A 24 3.06 -4.12 -14.62
CA THR A 24 2.64 -5.31 -13.86
C THR A 24 3.27 -5.29 -12.48
N VAL A 25 2.55 -5.78 -11.48
CA VAL A 25 3.08 -6.10 -10.14
C VAL A 25 3.07 -7.61 -10.02
N GLU A 26 4.23 -8.21 -9.82
CA GLU A 26 4.37 -9.66 -9.72
C GLU A 26 3.92 -10.18 -8.35
N GLN A 27 3.63 -11.46 -8.26
CA GLN A 27 3.24 -12.07 -6.99
C GLN A 27 4.38 -11.98 -5.97
N GLY A 28 4.06 -11.56 -4.75
CA GLY A 28 5.03 -11.41 -3.65
C GLY A 28 5.91 -10.17 -3.74
N GLU A 29 5.74 -9.36 -4.81
CA GLU A 29 6.53 -8.15 -5.02
C GLU A 29 6.04 -6.98 -4.15
N ILE A 30 6.99 -6.16 -3.66
CA ILE A 30 6.72 -4.80 -3.20
C ILE A 30 7.01 -3.85 -4.35
N PHE A 31 5.98 -3.37 -5.03
CA PHE A 31 6.09 -2.43 -6.13
C PHE A 31 5.80 -1.01 -5.65
N CYS A 32 6.80 -0.14 -5.74
CA CYS A 32 6.70 1.23 -5.26
C CYS A 32 6.28 2.20 -6.37
N LEU A 33 5.16 2.91 -6.17
CA LEU A 33 4.78 4.09 -6.97
C LEU A 33 5.30 5.35 -6.28
N ILE A 34 6.16 6.10 -6.97
CA ILE A 34 6.79 7.31 -6.44
C ILE A 34 6.67 8.45 -7.44
N GLY A 35 6.76 9.70 -6.97
CA GLY A 35 6.72 10.88 -7.83
C GLY A 35 6.21 12.11 -7.08
N PRO A 36 6.20 13.29 -7.72
CA PRO A 36 5.76 14.54 -7.12
C PRO A 36 4.30 14.47 -6.63
N SER A 37 3.93 15.39 -5.74
CA SER A 37 2.52 15.53 -5.32
C SER A 37 1.64 15.85 -6.53
N GLY A 38 0.47 15.19 -6.61
CA GLY A 38 -0.47 15.38 -7.73
C GLY A 38 -0.13 14.64 -9.03
N CYS A 39 0.96 13.86 -9.11
CA CYS A 39 1.32 13.15 -10.35
C CYS A 39 0.47 11.90 -10.67
N GLY A 40 -0.55 11.57 -9.85
CA GLY A 40 -1.47 10.47 -10.15
C GLY A 40 -1.32 9.19 -9.32
N LYS A 41 -0.31 9.05 -8.44
CA LYS A 41 -0.03 7.82 -7.65
C LYS A 41 -1.24 7.28 -6.90
N THR A 42 -1.83 8.10 -6.02
CA THR A 42 -3.01 7.72 -5.23
C THR A 42 -4.21 7.41 -6.12
N THR A 43 -4.39 8.13 -7.22
CA THR A 43 -5.44 7.83 -8.21
C THR A 43 -5.21 6.46 -8.85
N THR A 44 -3.97 6.18 -9.30
CA THR A 44 -3.58 4.89 -9.89
C THR A 44 -3.85 3.74 -8.90
N MET A 45 -3.44 3.89 -7.65
CA MET A 45 -3.68 2.87 -6.64
C MET A 45 -5.18 2.69 -6.33
N LYS A 46 -5.94 3.79 -6.22
CA LYS A 46 -7.39 3.73 -5.94
C LYS A 46 -8.21 3.13 -7.07
N MET A 47 -7.67 3.07 -8.29
CA MET A 47 -8.32 2.35 -9.38
C MET A 47 -8.25 0.83 -9.20
N VAL A 48 -7.23 0.29 -8.52
CA VAL A 48 -7.09 -1.16 -8.29
C VAL A 48 -8.26 -1.73 -7.49
N ASN A 49 -8.72 -1.02 -6.45
CA ASN A 49 -9.84 -1.44 -5.59
C ASN A 49 -11.18 -0.79 -5.96
N ARG A 50 -11.23 -0.12 -7.13
CA ARG A 50 -12.42 0.56 -7.64
C ARG A 50 -13.03 1.55 -6.64
N LEU A 51 -12.19 2.23 -5.85
CA LEU A 51 -12.60 3.46 -5.15
C LEU A 51 -12.71 4.62 -6.14
N ILE A 52 -12.00 4.52 -7.26
CA ILE A 52 -12.09 5.39 -8.44
C ILE A 52 -12.11 4.46 -9.64
N ASP A 53 -13.12 4.56 -10.51
CA ASP A 53 -13.13 3.82 -11.76
C ASP A 53 -12.20 4.49 -12.78
N HIS A 54 -11.44 3.67 -13.54
CA HIS A 54 -10.66 4.15 -14.68
C HIS A 54 -11.58 4.60 -15.81
N SER A 55 -11.10 5.53 -16.64
CA SER A 55 -11.84 6.05 -17.80
C SER A 55 -11.48 5.31 -19.10
N GLU A 56 -10.25 4.81 -19.18
CA GLU A 56 -9.68 4.14 -20.34
C GLU A 56 -8.82 2.97 -19.91
N GLY A 57 -8.58 2.01 -20.82
CA GLY A 57 -7.74 0.85 -20.58
C GLY A 57 -8.40 -0.22 -19.72
N GLN A 58 -7.58 -1.09 -19.12
CA GLN A 58 -8.03 -2.21 -18.31
C GLN A 58 -7.07 -2.48 -17.15
N ILE A 59 -7.63 -2.86 -15.99
CA ILE A 59 -6.88 -3.32 -14.83
C ILE A 59 -7.31 -4.75 -14.53
N TRP A 60 -6.34 -5.62 -14.23
CA TRP A 60 -6.54 -7.04 -13.96
C TRP A 60 -5.93 -7.39 -12.61
N ILE A 61 -6.55 -8.30 -11.89
CA ILE A 61 -6.01 -8.93 -10.68
C ILE A 61 -6.10 -10.45 -10.89
N ASP A 62 -4.98 -11.15 -10.77
CA ASP A 62 -4.87 -12.60 -10.96
C ASP A 62 -5.49 -13.10 -12.26
N GLY A 63 -5.34 -12.32 -13.34
CA GLY A 63 -5.87 -12.64 -14.67
C GLY A 63 -7.36 -12.35 -14.85
N GLU A 64 -8.04 -11.77 -13.87
CA GLU A 64 -9.45 -11.38 -13.93
C GLU A 64 -9.61 -9.85 -14.03
N PRO A 65 -10.35 -9.31 -15.03
CA PRO A 65 -10.59 -7.88 -15.15
C PRO A 65 -11.37 -7.36 -13.93
N ILE A 66 -10.88 -6.32 -13.26
CA ILE A 66 -11.54 -5.82 -12.04
C ILE A 66 -12.97 -5.32 -12.28
N MET A 67 -13.29 -4.90 -13.48
CA MET A 67 -14.64 -4.43 -13.85
C MET A 67 -15.66 -5.57 -13.98
N SER A 68 -15.21 -6.83 -14.13
CA SER A 68 -16.08 -8.01 -14.14
C SER A 68 -16.42 -8.50 -12.74
N ILE A 69 -15.66 -8.07 -11.73
CA ILE A 69 -15.83 -8.49 -10.33
C ILE A 69 -16.80 -7.54 -9.64
N ASN A 70 -17.67 -8.08 -8.78
CA ASN A 70 -18.50 -7.23 -7.90
C ASN A 70 -17.59 -6.40 -6.98
N GLU A 71 -17.86 -5.10 -6.83
CA GLU A 71 -17.00 -4.17 -6.06
C GLU A 71 -16.77 -4.61 -4.61
N HIS A 72 -17.80 -5.12 -3.94
CA HIS A 72 -17.66 -5.58 -2.55
C HIS A 72 -16.79 -6.84 -2.47
N GLU A 73 -16.90 -7.73 -3.46
CA GLU A 73 -16.06 -8.91 -3.55
C GLU A 73 -14.61 -8.55 -3.83
N LEU A 74 -14.37 -7.67 -4.81
CA LEU A 74 -13.03 -7.16 -5.12
C LEU A 74 -12.36 -6.55 -3.89
N ARG A 75 -13.06 -5.65 -3.19
CA ARG A 75 -12.52 -4.96 -2.00
C ARG A 75 -12.23 -5.89 -0.83
N ARG A 76 -12.91 -7.03 -0.74
CA ARG A 76 -12.63 -8.07 0.27
C ARG A 76 -11.37 -8.87 -0.05
N ARG A 77 -10.97 -8.97 -1.32
CA ARG A 77 -9.73 -9.63 -1.77
C ARG A 77 -8.50 -8.74 -1.60
N ILE A 78 -8.66 -7.46 -1.28
CA ILE A 78 -7.58 -6.46 -1.22
C ILE A 78 -7.50 -5.87 0.17
N GLY A 79 -6.33 -5.95 0.80
CA GLY A 79 -6.03 -5.19 2.00
C GLY A 79 -5.70 -3.74 1.66
N TYR A 80 -6.12 -2.79 2.48
CA TYR A 80 -5.86 -1.38 2.23
C TYR A 80 -5.38 -0.67 3.49
N VAL A 81 -4.16 -0.14 3.44
CA VAL A 81 -3.58 0.73 4.47
C VAL A 81 -3.68 2.17 3.98
N LEU A 82 -4.48 2.96 4.68
CA LEU A 82 -4.76 4.36 4.36
C LEU A 82 -3.66 5.28 4.90
N GLN A 83 -3.42 6.40 4.22
CA GLN A 83 -2.53 7.48 4.67
C GLN A 83 -2.91 7.99 6.08
N GLN A 84 -4.19 8.23 6.32
CA GLN A 84 -4.70 8.41 7.66
C GLN A 84 -5.12 7.06 8.22
N ILE A 85 -4.62 6.68 9.39
CA ILE A 85 -4.72 5.34 9.98
C ILE A 85 -6.16 4.81 10.05
N ALA A 86 -7.14 5.69 10.19
CA ALA A 86 -8.58 5.41 10.12
C ALA A 86 -9.02 4.15 10.90
N LEU A 87 -8.48 3.96 12.13
CA LEU A 87 -9.01 2.96 13.05
C LEU A 87 -10.38 3.40 13.54
N PHE A 88 -11.26 2.44 13.80
CA PHE A 88 -12.57 2.71 14.41
C PHE A 88 -12.37 3.11 15.88
N PRO A 89 -12.63 4.37 16.26
CA PRO A 89 -12.27 4.89 17.58
C PRO A 89 -13.09 4.28 18.72
N HIS A 90 -14.26 3.73 18.41
CA HIS A 90 -15.20 3.10 19.33
C HIS A 90 -14.98 1.58 19.47
N MET A 91 -14.04 1.01 18.73
CA MET A 91 -13.66 -0.39 18.77
C MET A 91 -12.30 -0.56 19.46
N THR A 92 -12.13 -1.65 20.18
CA THR A 92 -10.82 -2.06 20.70
C THR A 92 -9.86 -2.40 19.55
N ILE A 93 -8.59 -2.58 19.87
CA ILE A 93 -7.58 -2.94 18.87
C ILE A 93 -7.87 -4.34 18.28
N GLU A 94 -8.24 -5.30 19.11
CA GLU A 94 -8.64 -6.64 18.64
C GLU A 94 -9.85 -6.57 17.69
N GLU A 95 -10.87 -5.80 18.03
CA GLU A 95 -12.05 -5.60 17.18
C GLU A 95 -11.68 -4.91 15.88
N ASN A 96 -10.81 -3.87 15.90
CA ASN A 96 -10.33 -3.23 14.68
C ASN A 96 -9.65 -4.21 13.71
N VAL A 97 -8.82 -5.11 14.21
CA VAL A 97 -8.14 -6.13 13.39
C VAL A 97 -9.14 -7.18 12.89
N SER A 98 -10.14 -7.53 13.69
CA SER A 98 -11.12 -8.58 13.40
C SER A 98 -12.20 -8.18 12.38
N VAL A 99 -12.39 -6.89 12.09
CA VAL A 99 -13.51 -6.39 11.25
C VAL A 99 -13.66 -7.14 9.94
N VAL A 100 -12.59 -7.32 9.17
CA VAL A 100 -12.67 -7.94 7.85
C VAL A 100 -12.91 -9.46 7.95
N PRO A 101 -12.17 -10.23 8.79
CA PRO A 101 -12.49 -11.63 9.06
C PRO A 101 -13.95 -11.86 9.50
N GLU A 102 -14.48 -11.00 10.38
CA GLU A 102 -15.88 -11.10 10.83
C GLU A 102 -16.89 -10.81 9.71
N LEU A 103 -16.64 -9.81 8.87
CA LEU A 103 -17.43 -9.54 7.67
C LEU A 103 -17.41 -10.72 6.69
N LEU A 104 -16.33 -11.48 6.65
CA LEU A 104 -16.19 -12.72 5.88
C LEU A 104 -16.78 -13.94 6.59
N LYS A 105 -17.38 -13.74 7.77
CA LYS A 105 -18.01 -14.79 8.58
C LYS A 105 -17.06 -15.92 8.98
N TRP A 106 -15.80 -15.60 9.26
CA TRP A 106 -14.87 -16.56 9.82
C TRP A 106 -15.36 -17.01 11.21
N ASP A 107 -15.07 -18.25 11.56
CA ASP A 107 -15.36 -18.73 12.92
C ASP A 107 -14.50 -17.99 13.96
N LYS A 108 -15.03 -17.85 15.17
CA LYS A 108 -14.38 -17.06 16.24
C LYS A 108 -13.00 -17.57 16.62
N GLU A 109 -12.78 -18.89 16.56
CA GLU A 109 -11.47 -19.47 16.90
C GLU A 109 -10.43 -19.13 15.83
N LYS A 110 -10.81 -19.15 14.52
CA LYS A 110 -9.95 -18.74 13.42
C LYS A 110 -9.60 -17.26 13.56
N VAL A 111 -10.57 -16.40 13.84
CA VAL A 111 -10.35 -14.96 14.05
C VAL A 111 -9.37 -14.72 15.20
N THR A 112 -9.60 -15.35 16.36
CA THR A 112 -8.71 -15.18 17.52
C THR A 112 -7.28 -15.62 17.21
N ARG A 113 -7.09 -16.79 16.60
CA ARG A 113 -5.77 -17.28 16.19
C ARG A 113 -5.07 -16.32 15.23
N ARG A 114 -5.82 -15.79 14.27
CA ARG A 114 -5.26 -14.84 13.28
C ARG A 114 -4.85 -13.53 13.93
N VAL A 115 -5.63 -12.99 14.85
CA VAL A 115 -5.26 -11.80 15.63
C VAL A 115 -3.99 -12.05 16.44
N ASP A 116 -3.90 -13.19 17.14
CA ASP A 116 -2.70 -13.56 17.91
C ASP A 116 -1.45 -13.66 17.03
N GLU A 117 -1.57 -14.28 15.88
CA GLU A 117 -0.52 -14.38 14.89
C GLU A 117 -0.03 -12.99 14.43
N LEU A 118 -0.95 -12.09 14.06
CA LEU A 118 -0.60 -10.75 13.62
C LEU A 118 0.05 -9.91 14.72
N PHE A 119 -0.40 -10.05 15.97
CA PHE A 119 0.28 -9.42 17.11
C PHE A 119 1.72 -9.91 17.26
N ARG A 120 1.95 -11.21 17.12
CA ARG A 120 3.30 -11.81 17.15
C ARG A 120 4.17 -11.28 16.00
N LEU A 121 3.64 -11.29 14.77
CA LEU A 121 4.34 -10.85 13.55
C LEU A 121 4.73 -9.36 13.59
N THR A 122 3.87 -8.52 14.15
CA THR A 122 4.13 -7.06 14.25
C THR A 122 4.86 -6.66 15.53
N GLY A 123 5.19 -7.59 16.41
CA GLY A 123 5.86 -7.32 17.67
C GLY A 123 5.04 -6.45 18.65
N LEU A 124 3.74 -6.29 18.42
CA LEU A 124 2.86 -5.57 19.35
C LEU A 124 2.56 -6.41 20.58
N ASN A 125 2.61 -5.77 21.75
CA ASN A 125 2.26 -6.43 23.00
C ASN A 125 0.77 -6.80 23.04
N THR A 126 0.45 -8.04 23.34
CA THR A 126 -0.92 -8.56 23.41
C THR A 126 -1.79 -7.85 24.46
N SER A 127 -1.19 -7.19 25.44
CA SER A 127 -1.91 -6.34 26.42
C SER A 127 -2.67 -5.18 25.77
N LEU A 128 -2.29 -4.80 24.53
CA LEU A 128 -2.95 -3.74 23.76
C LEU A 128 -4.28 -4.17 23.16
N LYS A 129 -4.58 -5.47 23.06
CA LYS A 129 -5.80 -5.99 22.40
C LYS A 129 -7.09 -5.32 22.86
N LYS A 130 -7.23 -5.12 24.18
CA LYS A 130 -8.43 -4.56 24.80
C LYS A 130 -8.42 -3.03 24.92
N LYS A 131 -7.35 -2.39 24.45
CA LYS A 131 -7.24 -0.93 24.42
C LYS A 131 -7.96 -0.35 23.22
N TYR A 132 -8.24 0.95 23.30
CA TYR A 132 -8.82 1.74 22.20
C TYR A 132 -7.71 2.49 21.43
N PRO A 133 -7.95 2.89 20.18
CA PRO A 133 -6.95 3.62 19.38
C PRO A 133 -6.36 4.84 20.09
N SER A 134 -7.16 5.61 20.82
CA SER A 134 -6.71 6.80 21.57
C SER A 134 -5.67 6.52 22.67
N GLU A 135 -5.51 5.27 23.08
CA GLU A 135 -4.55 4.85 24.11
C GLU A 135 -3.20 4.40 23.50
N LEU A 136 -3.08 4.40 22.15
CA LEU A 136 -1.90 3.94 21.43
C LEU A 136 -1.12 5.12 20.85
N SER A 137 0.22 4.97 20.75
CA SER A 137 1.05 5.89 19.97
C SER A 137 0.72 5.80 18.46
N GLY A 138 1.07 6.85 17.69
CA GLY A 138 0.85 6.86 16.25
C GLY A 138 1.46 5.66 15.52
N GLY A 139 2.69 5.27 15.87
CA GLY A 139 3.35 4.08 15.31
C GLY A 139 2.64 2.78 15.67
N GLN A 140 2.11 2.65 16.89
CA GLN A 140 1.30 1.50 17.28
C GLN A 140 -0.02 1.45 16.51
N GLN A 141 -0.70 2.59 16.36
CA GLN A 141 -1.93 2.68 15.55
C GLN A 141 -1.66 2.27 14.09
N GLN A 142 -0.53 2.70 13.52
CA GLN A 142 -0.17 2.34 12.15
C GLN A 142 0.06 0.84 11.99
N ARG A 143 0.76 0.19 12.94
CA ARG A 143 0.90 -1.28 12.97
C ARG A 143 -0.46 -1.98 13.00
N VAL A 144 -1.39 -1.48 13.80
CA VAL A 144 -2.76 -2.01 13.84
C VAL A 144 -3.46 -1.84 12.48
N GLY A 145 -3.25 -0.72 11.79
CA GLY A 145 -3.74 -0.49 10.43
C GLY A 145 -3.21 -1.52 9.42
N VAL A 146 -1.90 -1.85 9.51
CA VAL A 146 -1.28 -2.91 8.71
C VAL A 146 -1.85 -4.28 9.07
N MET A 147 -1.97 -4.60 10.37
CA MET A 147 -2.61 -5.85 10.84
C MET A 147 -4.02 -6.01 10.28
N ARG A 148 -4.83 -4.96 10.32
CA ARG A 148 -6.20 -4.97 9.79
C ARG A 148 -6.23 -5.25 8.29
N ALA A 149 -5.29 -4.70 7.52
CA ALA A 149 -5.18 -4.94 6.08
C ALA A 149 -4.74 -6.37 5.75
N LEU A 150 -4.05 -7.05 6.66
CA LEU A 150 -3.57 -8.43 6.51
C LEU A 150 -4.49 -9.47 7.14
N ALA A 151 -5.51 -9.03 7.91
CA ALA A 151 -6.26 -9.90 8.81
C ALA A 151 -7.03 -11.02 8.10
N ALA A 152 -7.57 -10.75 6.92
CA ALA A 152 -8.34 -11.73 6.15
C ALA A 152 -7.49 -12.48 5.09
N GLU A 153 -6.17 -12.54 5.29
CA GLU A 153 -5.22 -13.30 4.45
C GLU A 153 -5.17 -12.82 2.98
N GLN A 154 -5.56 -11.56 2.72
CA GLN A 154 -5.52 -10.99 1.37
C GLN A 154 -4.13 -11.14 0.74
N ASP A 155 -4.09 -11.48 -0.56
CA ASP A 155 -2.85 -11.63 -1.32
C ASP A 155 -2.33 -10.31 -1.89
N VAL A 156 -3.23 -9.35 -2.11
CA VAL A 156 -2.91 -7.99 -2.59
C VAL A 156 -3.13 -6.99 -1.47
N ILE A 157 -2.11 -6.16 -1.21
CA ILE A 157 -2.16 -5.09 -0.22
C ILE A 157 -1.84 -3.76 -0.92
N LEU A 158 -2.69 -2.77 -0.73
CA LEU A 158 -2.47 -1.40 -1.17
C LEU A 158 -2.06 -0.55 0.03
N MET A 159 -1.00 0.26 -0.11
CA MET A 159 -0.51 1.13 0.95
C MET A 159 -0.31 2.55 0.42
N ASP A 160 -1.10 3.50 0.93
CA ASP A 160 -1.06 4.91 0.53
C ASP A 160 -0.31 5.73 1.56
N GLU A 161 0.94 6.07 1.30
CA GLU A 161 1.83 6.85 2.17
C GLU A 161 1.77 6.42 3.65
N PRO A 162 1.93 5.11 3.97
CA PRO A 162 1.62 4.59 5.31
C PRO A 162 2.54 5.13 6.41
N PHE A 163 3.66 5.75 6.07
CA PHE A 163 4.65 6.22 7.05
C PHE A 163 4.71 7.75 7.19
N SER A 164 3.90 8.49 6.42
CA SER A 164 3.98 9.96 6.34
C SER A 164 3.77 10.71 7.66
N ALA A 165 3.00 10.13 8.58
CA ALA A 165 2.66 10.73 9.87
C ALA A 165 3.55 10.25 11.04
N LEU A 166 4.60 9.45 10.76
CA LEU A 166 5.44 8.85 11.79
C LEU A 166 6.74 9.65 12.03
N ASP A 167 7.19 9.63 13.29
CA ASP A 167 8.54 10.07 13.62
C ASP A 167 9.60 9.14 13.00
N PRO A 168 10.86 9.60 12.82
CA PRO A 168 11.89 8.83 12.11
C PRO A 168 12.15 7.44 12.70
N ILE A 169 12.14 7.29 14.03
CA ILE A 169 12.44 6.01 14.71
C ILE A 169 11.28 5.02 14.47
N SER A 170 10.05 5.45 14.70
CA SER A 170 8.85 4.65 14.45
C SER A 170 8.72 4.25 12.98
N ARG A 171 9.07 5.15 12.07
CA ARG A 171 9.08 4.93 10.63
C ARG A 171 10.06 3.83 10.25
N GLU A 172 11.32 3.93 10.68
CA GLU A 172 12.35 2.93 10.37
C GLU A 172 11.97 1.55 10.90
N GLN A 173 11.45 1.49 12.13
CA GLN A 173 11.02 0.24 12.73
C GLN A 173 9.87 -0.40 11.94
N LEU A 174 8.84 0.38 11.57
CA LEU A 174 7.71 -0.14 10.82
C LEU A 174 8.07 -0.57 9.39
N GLN A 175 9.04 0.09 8.76
CA GLN A 175 9.60 -0.34 7.47
C GLN A 175 10.27 -1.72 7.59
N ASN A 176 11.07 -1.93 8.62
CA ASN A 176 11.73 -3.23 8.87
C ASN A 176 10.68 -4.31 9.17
N ASP A 177 9.67 -3.99 9.98
CA ASP A 177 8.55 -4.90 10.26
C ASP A 177 7.81 -5.29 8.97
N LEU A 178 7.57 -4.32 8.06
CA LEU A 178 6.90 -4.58 6.78
C LEU A 178 7.72 -5.51 5.87
N LEU A 179 9.04 -5.33 5.79
CA LEU A 179 9.92 -6.22 5.03
C LEU A 179 9.84 -7.65 5.58
N HIS A 180 9.98 -7.80 6.90
CA HIS A 180 9.88 -9.09 7.56
C HIS A 180 8.52 -9.77 7.36
N LEU A 181 7.43 -9.00 7.50
CA LEU A 181 6.07 -9.48 7.21
C LEU A 181 5.92 -9.95 5.76
N ASN A 182 6.52 -9.21 4.81
CA ASN A 182 6.43 -9.59 3.41
C ASN A 182 7.26 -10.83 3.09
N GLU A 183 8.44 -10.97 3.69
CA GLU A 183 9.27 -12.19 3.59
C GLU A 183 8.54 -13.43 4.13
N GLU A 184 7.83 -13.31 5.28
CA GLU A 184 7.08 -14.42 5.87
C GLU A 184 5.77 -14.75 5.14
N LEU A 185 5.04 -13.73 4.66
CA LEU A 185 3.68 -13.90 4.14
C LEU A 185 3.61 -13.90 2.61
N GLY A 186 4.65 -13.47 1.90
CA GLY A 186 4.71 -13.44 0.43
C GLY A 186 3.63 -12.59 -0.23
N LYS A 187 3.21 -11.47 0.40
CA LYS A 187 2.12 -10.63 -0.10
C LYS A 187 2.56 -9.73 -1.25
N THR A 188 1.68 -9.53 -2.20
CA THR A 188 1.87 -8.57 -3.30
C THR A 188 1.47 -7.18 -2.81
N ILE A 189 2.42 -6.24 -2.77
CA ILE A 189 2.20 -4.91 -2.18
C ILE A 189 2.36 -3.84 -3.25
N LEU A 190 1.32 -3.05 -3.49
CA LEU A 190 1.41 -1.79 -4.23
C LEU A 190 1.56 -0.66 -3.22
N PHE A 191 2.75 -0.08 -3.17
CA PHE A 191 3.16 0.89 -2.14
C PHE A 191 3.31 2.28 -2.76
N VAL A 192 2.58 3.26 -2.27
CA VAL A 192 2.68 4.66 -2.69
C VAL A 192 3.46 5.45 -1.65
N THR A 193 4.47 6.19 -2.11
CA THR A 193 5.22 7.13 -1.29
C THR A 193 5.71 8.33 -2.13
N HIS A 194 6.09 9.40 -1.47
CA HIS A 194 6.86 10.50 -2.07
C HIS A 194 8.33 10.48 -1.63
N ASP A 195 8.73 9.56 -0.75
CA ASP A 195 10.09 9.43 -0.23
C ASP A 195 10.86 8.34 -1.00
N MET A 196 11.90 8.76 -1.74
CA MET A 196 12.77 7.85 -2.49
C MET A 196 13.52 6.87 -1.56
N ASN A 197 13.89 7.28 -0.33
CA ASN A 197 14.56 6.38 0.61
C ASN A 197 13.66 5.22 1.01
N GLU A 198 12.36 5.49 1.20
CA GLU A 198 11.38 4.43 1.44
C GLU A 198 11.28 3.49 0.25
N ALA A 199 11.18 4.02 -0.97
CA ALA A 199 11.10 3.22 -2.18
C ALA A 199 12.36 2.38 -2.40
N LEU A 200 13.57 2.94 -2.19
CA LEU A 200 14.84 2.23 -2.28
C LEU A 200 15.04 1.18 -1.20
N LYS A 201 14.45 1.38 -0.01
CA LYS A 201 14.54 0.42 1.10
C LYS A 201 13.58 -0.75 0.91
N LEU A 202 12.34 -0.47 0.50
CA LEU A 202 11.25 -1.43 0.51
C LEU A 202 10.98 -2.06 -0.86
N GLY A 203 11.13 -1.30 -1.94
CA GLY A 203 10.69 -1.71 -3.27
C GLY A 203 11.59 -2.76 -3.91
N SER A 204 11.00 -3.81 -4.43
CA SER A 204 11.63 -4.72 -5.38
C SER A 204 11.82 -4.03 -6.73
N ARG A 205 10.78 -3.35 -7.19
CA ARG A 205 10.80 -2.40 -8.32
C ARG A 205 10.17 -1.08 -7.95
N ILE A 206 10.63 -0.04 -8.62
CA ILE A 206 10.23 1.35 -8.38
C ILE A 206 9.71 1.93 -9.70
N CYS A 207 8.50 2.48 -9.65
CA CYS A 207 7.86 3.19 -10.74
C CYS A 207 7.80 4.69 -10.41
N LEU A 208 8.51 5.50 -11.19
CA LEU A 208 8.43 6.95 -11.09
C LEU A 208 7.33 7.47 -12.01
N MET A 209 6.38 8.18 -11.41
CA MET A 209 5.29 8.84 -12.14
C MET A 209 5.53 10.35 -12.23
N ASN A 210 5.18 10.93 -13.37
CA ASN A 210 5.19 12.37 -13.60
C ASN A 210 3.97 12.79 -14.42
N ALA A 211 3.24 13.81 -14.00
CA ALA A 211 2.11 14.40 -14.73
C ALA A 211 1.09 13.37 -15.28
N GLY A 212 0.81 12.30 -14.51
CA GLY A 212 -0.14 11.25 -14.88
C GLY A 212 0.45 10.11 -15.70
N GLU A 213 1.71 10.17 -16.09
CA GLU A 213 2.39 9.16 -16.91
C GLU A 213 3.51 8.46 -16.14
N ILE A 214 3.96 7.32 -16.65
CA ILE A 214 5.14 6.64 -16.16
C ILE A 214 6.38 7.24 -16.81
N ALA A 215 7.25 7.82 -15.99
CA ALA A 215 8.53 8.34 -16.43
C ALA A 215 9.63 7.24 -16.45
N PHE A 216 9.59 6.34 -15.46
CA PHE A 216 10.59 5.27 -15.33
C PHE A 216 10.01 4.09 -14.53
N ILE A 217 10.39 2.87 -14.89
CA ILE A 217 10.21 1.66 -14.07
C ILE A 217 11.52 0.87 -14.09
N GLY A 218 11.98 0.44 -12.92
CA GLY A 218 13.16 -0.41 -12.82
C GLY A 218 13.38 -0.96 -11.42
N THR A 219 14.38 -1.82 -11.28
CA THR A 219 14.86 -2.27 -9.98
C THR A 219 15.57 -1.14 -9.25
N LYS A 220 15.89 -1.35 -7.98
CA LYS A 220 16.69 -0.41 -7.18
C LYS A 220 18.03 -0.10 -7.86
N GLU A 221 18.71 -1.11 -8.39
CA GLU A 221 19.99 -0.99 -9.07
C GLU A 221 19.86 -0.15 -10.35
N GLU A 222 18.80 -0.37 -11.13
CA GLU A 222 18.52 0.39 -12.35
C GLU A 222 18.19 1.86 -12.06
N VAL A 223 17.42 2.14 -11.01
CA VAL A 223 17.17 3.52 -10.53
C VAL A 223 18.47 4.22 -10.14
N LEU A 224 19.32 3.55 -9.36
CA LEU A 224 20.59 4.12 -8.88
C LEU A 224 21.61 4.34 -10.02
N ALA A 225 21.58 3.50 -11.05
CA ALA A 225 22.44 3.60 -12.23
C ALA A 225 21.84 4.46 -13.36
N SER A 226 20.59 4.92 -13.24
CA SER A 226 19.90 5.65 -14.29
C SER A 226 20.55 7.00 -14.56
N ASN A 227 20.74 7.30 -15.86
CA ASN A 227 21.13 8.63 -16.35
C ASN A 227 19.95 9.48 -16.82
N ASP A 228 18.72 9.00 -16.63
CA ASP A 228 17.53 9.75 -16.95
C ASP A 228 17.47 11.06 -16.15
N PRO A 229 17.29 12.24 -16.79
CA PRO A 229 17.31 13.53 -16.10
C PRO A 229 16.26 13.66 -14.99
N PHE A 230 15.07 13.09 -15.19
CA PHE A 230 13.99 13.11 -14.21
C PHE A 230 14.30 12.23 -13.00
N VAL A 231 14.84 11.02 -13.24
CA VAL A 231 15.29 10.13 -12.16
C VAL A 231 16.40 10.79 -11.35
N GLN A 232 17.38 11.40 -12.03
CA GLN A 232 18.51 12.10 -11.39
C GLN A 232 18.06 13.32 -10.58
N GLU A 233 17.09 14.09 -11.08
CA GLU A 233 16.53 15.21 -10.35
C GLU A 233 15.83 14.75 -9.08
N PHE A 234 15.02 13.68 -9.19
CA PHE A 234 14.34 13.09 -8.04
C PHE A 234 15.32 12.54 -7.01
N MET A 235 16.41 11.90 -7.45
CA MET A 235 17.49 11.39 -6.60
C MET A 235 18.27 12.52 -5.90
N ARG A 236 18.46 13.69 -6.52
CA ARG A 236 19.13 14.84 -5.88
C ARG A 236 18.32 15.38 -4.70
N GLN A 237 17.01 15.41 -4.79
CA GLN A 237 16.14 15.83 -3.68
C GLN A 237 16.34 14.94 -2.43
N VAL A 238 16.65 13.67 -2.63
CA VAL A 238 16.95 12.72 -1.55
C VAL A 238 18.34 12.99 -0.95
N ARG A 239 19.34 13.28 -1.78
CA ARG A 239 20.72 13.56 -1.31
C ARG A 239 20.87 14.92 -0.64
N GLY A 240 20.06 15.90 -1.04
CA GLY A 240 20.09 17.27 -0.46
C GLY A 240 19.43 17.39 0.91
N ASN A 241 18.72 16.37 1.39
CA ASN A 241 18.14 16.33 2.74
C ASN A 241 19.07 15.69 3.79
N VAL A 242 20.32 15.41 3.42
CA VAL A 242 21.33 14.74 4.28
C VAL A 242 22.47 15.69 4.72
N GLU A 243 22.39 17.03 4.40
CA GLU A 243 23.28 18.05 4.91
C GLU A 243 22.71 18.84 6.07
#